data_d320d6f19e89a87bb353db0469c9543b
#
_entry.id   d320d6f19e89a87bb353db0469c9543b
#
_cell.length_a   1.000
_cell.length_b   1.000
_cell.length_c   1.000
_cell.angle_alpha   90.00
_cell.angle_beta   90.00
_cell.angle_gamma   90.00
#
_symmetry.space_group_name_H-M   'P 1'
#
loop_
_entity.id
_entity.type
_entity.pdbx_description
1 polymer ?
#
loop_
_entity_poly.entity_id
_entity_poly.type
_entity_poly.pdbx_seq_one_letter_code
_entity_poly.pdbx_strand_id
1 'polypeptide(L)'
;MKTRLLTTLIAAFALLLSVTGAQATDLDADQVRALLKNYERVLNASDVPGVLELYTEDGVFMAQHNPSAVGIDQVEAAYTAVFGAIKLNVEFDIVEVEVIAPTWAFARTNSSGTTTINATGEEVSEGNQELFVLQKVDGDWKIARYGFSTTNPPR
;
A
#
# COMPACT_ATOMS: atom_id res chain seq x y z
N MET A 1 12.79 21.67 -50.58
CA MET A 1 11.48 21.67 -49.88
C MET A 1 11.12 20.34 -49.22
N LYS A 2 11.91 19.25 -49.33
CA LYS A 2 11.61 17.93 -48.75
C LYS A 2 12.16 17.72 -47.32
N THR A 3 13.10 18.54 -46.85
CA THR A 3 13.79 18.37 -45.55
C THR A 3 13.04 18.98 -44.36
N ARG A 4 12.10 19.93 -44.58
CA ARG A 4 11.34 20.57 -43.48
C ARG A 4 10.13 19.78 -43.00
N LEU A 5 9.58 18.87 -43.81
CA LEU A 5 8.45 18.02 -43.40
C LEU A 5 8.86 16.87 -42.47
N LEU A 6 10.10 16.36 -42.62
CA LEU A 6 10.58 15.25 -41.78
C LEU A 6 10.84 15.66 -40.32
N THR A 7 11.33 16.90 -40.12
CA THR A 7 11.64 17.42 -38.77
C THR A 7 10.37 17.70 -37.95
N THR A 8 9.29 18.11 -38.60
CA THR A 8 8.00 18.39 -37.94
C THR A 8 7.28 17.11 -37.50
N LEU A 9 7.43 16.02 -38.24
CA LEU A 9 6.83 14.72 -37.89
C LEU A 9 7.51 14.07 -36.68
N ILE A 10 8.84 14.19 -36.55
CA ILE A 10 9.59 13.62 -35.41
C ILE A 10 9.27 14.36 -34.12
N ALA A 11 9.12 15.69 -34.15
CA ALA A 11 8.74 16.47 -32.97
C ALA A 11 7.31 16.17 -32.48
N ALA A 12 6.36 15.95 -33.39
CA ALA A 12 4.99 15.59 -33.04
C ALA A 12 4.89 14.17 -32.43
N PHE A 13 5.73 13.22 -32.90
CA PHE A 13 5.76 11.87 -32.36
C PHE A 13 6.40 11.78 -30.97
N ALA A 14 7.44 12.56 -30.69
CA ALA A 14 8.06 12.65 -29.37
C ALA A 14 7.12 13.27 -28.31
N LEU A 15 6.27 14.22 -28.70
CA LEU A 15 5.29 14.86 -27.80
C LEU A 15 4.14 13.91 -27.42
N LEU A 16 3.73 13.03 -28.33
CA LEU A 16 2.68 12.03 -28.06
C LEU A 16 3.13 10.93 -27.10
N LEU A 17 4.41 10.52 -27.14
CA LEU A 17 4.96 9.52 -26.23
C LEU A 17 5.10 10.04 -24.78
N SER A 18 5.36 11.33 -24.59
CA SER A 18 5.49 11.93 -23.25
C SER A 18 4.13 12.08 -22.54
N VAL A 19 3.05 12.32 -23.28
CA VAL A 19 1.70 12.44 -22.70
C VAL A 19 1.14 11.08 -22.25
N THR A 20 1.42 10.01 -23.00
CA THR A 20 0.96 8.66 -22.62
C THR A 20 1.68 8.12 -21.37
N GLY A 21 2.95 8.47 -21.16
CA GLY A 21 3.71 8.08 -19.96
C GLY A 21 3.18 8.72 -18.68
N ALA A 22 2.86 10.01 -18.68
CA ALA A 22 2.32 10.71 -17.52
C ALA A 22 0.92 10.20 -17.13
N GLN A 23 0.05 9.93 -18.10
CA GLN A 23 -1.29 9.38 -17.82
C GLN A 23 -1.25 7.95 -17.24
N ALA A 24 -0.29 7.12 -17.65
CA ALA A 24 -0.14 5.78 -17.10
C ALA A 24 0.32 5.83 -15.64
N THR A 25 1.25 6.72 -15.27
CA THR A 25 1.70 6.88 -13.89
C THR A 25 0.62 7.43 -12.97
N ASP A 26 -0.23 8.33 -13.43
CA ASP A 26 -1.36 8.86 -12.66
C ASP A 26 -2.41 7.77 -12.39
N LEU A 27 -2.74 6.95 -13.40
CA LEU A 27 -3.66 5.82 -13.23
C LEU A 27 -3.10 4.76 -12.27
N ASP A 28 -1.81 4.47 -12.31
CA ASP A 28 -1.16 3.55 -11.40
C ASP A 28 -1.16 4.09 -9.95
N ALA A 29 -0.92 5.37 -9.76
CA ALA A 29 -1.00 6.00 -8.45
C ALA A 29 -2.42 5.94 -7.87
N ASP A 30 -3.45 6.13 -8.68
CA ASP A 30 -4.85 6.01 -8.26
C ASP A 30 -5.22 4.56 -7.89
N GLN A 31 -4.71 3.56 -8.63
CA GLN A 31 -4.88 2.15 -8.29
C GLN A 31 -4.20 1.80 -6.97
N VAL A 32 -3.00 2.33 -6.70
CA VAL A 32 -2.32 2.18 -5.41
C VAL A 32 -3.14 2.80 -4.28
N ARG A 33 -3.69 4.01 -4.46
CA ARG A 33 -4.57 4.64 -3.46
C ARG A 33 -5.81 3.78 -3.17
N ALA A 34 -6.43 3.23 -4.21
CA ALA A 34 -7.59 2.35 -4.07
C ALA A 34 -7.24 1.07 -3.31
N LEU A 35 -6.07 0.46 -3.57
CA LEU A 35 -5.57 -0.69 -2.82
C LEU A 35 -5.39 -0.35 -1.34
N LEU A 36 -4.79 0.80 -1.00
CA LEU A 36 -4.57 1.22 0.40
C LEU A 36 -5.91 1.46 1.13
N LYS A 37 -6.91 2.03 0.46
CA LYS A 37 -8.26 2.18 1.03
C LYS A 37 -8.96 0.83 1.20
N ASN A 38 -8.74 -0.13 0.30
CA ASN A 38 -9.23 -1.49 0.51
C ASN A 38 -8.51 -2.19 1.67
N TYR A 39 -7.20 -1.96 1.83
CA TYR A 39 -6.43 -2.48 2.96
C TYR A 39 -6.97 -1.93 4.30
N GLU A 40 -7.23 -0.64 4.43
CA GLU A 40 -7.90 -0.03 5.59
C GLU A 40 -9.24 -0.74 5.90
N ARG A 41 -10.05 -0.97 4.88
CA ARG A 41 -11.36 -1.64 5.02
C ARG A 41 -11.23 -3.07 5.56
N VAL A 42 -10.32 -3.88 5.01
CA VAL A 42 -10.14 -5.28 5.45
C VAL A 42 -9.50 -5.36 6.84
N LEU A 43 -8.60 -4.42 7.20
CA LEU A 43 -8.07 -4.28 8.56
C LEU A 43 -9.20 -4.04 9.58
N ASN A 44 -10.05 -3.05 9.33
CA ASN A 44 -11.16 -2.69 10.21
C ASN A 44 -12.24 -3.80 10.29
N ALA A 45 -12.34 -4.62 9.24
CA ALA A 45 -13.21 -5.80 9.22
C ALA A 45 -12.60 -7.04 9.90
N SER A 46 -11.31 -7.01 10.27
CA SER A 46 -10.54 -8.18 10.72
C SER A 46 -10.60 -9.33 9.72
N ASP A 47 -10.55 -9.00 8.42
CA ASP A 47 -10.71 -9.91 7.29
C ASP A 47 -9.35 -10.45 6.83
N VAL A 48 -8.88 -11.56 7.42
CA VAL A 48 -7.60 -12.17 7.04
C VAL A 48 -7.56 -12.55 5.56
N PRO A 49 -8.52 -13.28 4.99
CA PRO A 49 -8.52 -13.59 3.56
C PRO A 49 -8.43 -12.33 2.67
N GLY A 50 -9.20 -11.30 3.00
CA GLY A 50 -9.16 -10.03 2.28
C GLY A 50 -7.81 -9.33 2.35
N VAL A 51 -7.09 -9.42 3.48
CA VAL A 51 -5.71 -8.91 3.58
C VAL A 51 -4.77 -9.69 2.66
N LEU A 52 -4.85 -11.03 2.66
CA LEU A 52 -3.95 -11.87 1.86
C LEU A 52 -4.09 -11.63 0.36
N GLU A 53 -5.31 -11.35 -0.12
CA GLU A 53 -5.56 -10.99 -1.52
C GLU A 53 -4.80 -9.72 -1.97
N LEU A 54 -4.43 -8.84 -1.02
CA LEU A 54 -3.72 -7.60 -1.31
C LEU A 54 -2.20 -7.75 -1.28
N TYR A 55 -1.66 -8.86 -0.77
CA TYR A 55 -0.22 -9.12 -0.71
C TYR A 55 0.29 -9.89 -1.93
N THR A 56 1.59 -9.75 -2.21
CA THR A 56 2.32 -10.68 -3.08
C THR A 56 2.57 -12.01 -2.35
N GLU A 57 2.81 -13.11 -3.09
CA GLU A 57 3.12 -14.42 -2.48
C GLU A 57 4.38 -14.37 -1.59
N ASP A 58 5.39 -13.57 -1.97
CA ASP A 58 6.60 -13.31 -1.20
C ASP A 58 6.51 -12.08 -0.29
N GLY A 59 5.29 -11.62 -0.01
CA GLY A 59 5.02 -10.43 0.77
C GLY A 59 5.67 -10.45 2.15
N VAL A 60 6.04 -9.27 2.66
CA VAL A 60 6.63 -9.15 4.01
C VAL A 60 5.84 -8.14 4.83
N PHE A 61 5.40 -8.59 6.00
CA PHE A 61 4.80 -7.74 7.02
C PHE A 61 5.76 -7.54 8.19
N MET A 62 6.10 -6.29 8.46
CA MET A 62 7.04 -5.86 9.49
C MET A 62 6.30 -5.11 10.59
N ALA A 63 5.62 -5.86 11.45
CA ALA A 63 4.93 -5.31 12.59
C ALA A 63 5.92 -4.79 13.64
N GLN A 64 5.61 -3.64 14.25
CA GLN A 64 6.42 -3.07 15.32
C GLN A 64 6.62 -4.08 16.47
N HIS A 65 7.83 -4.18 16.98
CA HIS A 65 8.25 -5.07 18.08
C HIS A 65 8.16 -6.58 17.77
N ASN A 66 7.92 -6.97 16.52
CA ASN A 66 7.85 -8.37 16.11
C ASN A 66 8.88 -8.68 15.02
N PRO A 67 9.36 -9.94 14.91
CA PRO A 67 10.07 -10.38 13.72
C PRO A 67 9.21 -10.21 12.48
N SER A 68 9.86 -10.01 11.33
CA SER A 68 9.16 -9.91 10.05
C SER A 68 8.47 -11.24 9.71
N ALA A 69 7.19 -11.17 9.31
CA ALA A 69 6.49 -12.29 8.68
C ALA A 69 6.82 -12.28 7.18
N VAL A 70 7.44 -13.33 6.67
CA VAL A 70 7.97 -13.43 5.30
C VAL A 70 7.24 -14.52 4.53
N GLY A 71 6.62 -14.13 3.41
CA GLY A 71 5.77 -15.00 2.59
C GLY A 71 4.34 -15.11 3.11
N ILE A 72 3.45 -15.49 2.20
CA ILE A 72 1.99 -15.41 2.43
C ILE A 72 1.54 -16.21 3.66
N ASP A 73 2.11 -17.39 3.92
CA ASP A 73 1.74 -18.24 5.07
C ASP A 73 2.08 -17.58 6.41
N GLN A 74 3.23 -16.90 6.50
CA GLN A 74 3.63 -16.19 7.72
C GLN A 74 2.82 -14.89 7.88
N VAL A 75 2.49 -14.22 6.78
CA VAL A 75 1.61 -13.04 6.77
C VAL A 75 0.22 -13.44 7.28
N GLU A 76 -0.34 -14.58 6.81
CA GLU A 76 -1.61 -15.12 7.30
C GLU A 76 -1.58 -15.37 8.81
N ALA A 77 -0.54 -16.07 9.29
CA ALA A 77 -0.38 -16.35 10.71
C ALA A 77 -0.29 -15.06 11.55
N ALA A 78 0.44 -14.05 11.06
CA ALA A 78 0.60 -12.78 11.74
C ALA A 78 -0.74 -12.02 11.84
N TYR A 79 -1.50 -11.87 10.76
CA TYR A 79 -2.81 -11.20 10.80
C TYR A 79 -3.86 -11.97 11.60
N THR A 80 -3.82 -13.31 11.55
CA THR A 80 -4.67 -14.14 12.41
C THR A 80 -4.40 -13.85 13.88
N ALA A 81 -3.13 -13.76 14.28
CA ALA A 81 -2.75 -13.42 15.65
C ALA A 81 -3.15 -12.00 16.04
N VAL A 82 -2.94 -11.02 15.15
CA VAL A 82 -3.32 -9.61 15.37
C VAL A 82 -4.83 -9.51 15.58
N PHE A 83 -5.65 -10.02 14.67
CA PHE A 83 -7.12 -9.92 14.77
C PHE A 83 -7.71 -10.80 15.88
N GLY A 84 -6.98 -11.85 16.30
CA GLY A 84 -7.31 -12.60 17.50
C GLY A 84 -7.10 -11.80 18.80
N ALA A 85 -6.12 -10.90 18.81
CA ALA A 85 -5.77 -10.10 19.98
C ALA A 85 -6.51 -8.75 20.03
N ILE A 86 -6.73 -8.12 18.89
CA ILE A 86 -7.28 -6.75 18.79
C ILE A 86 -8.28 -6.62 17.65
N LYS A 87 -9.15 -5.61 17.78
CA LYS A 87 -10.01 -5.09 16.71
C LYS A 87 -9.63 -3.65 16.42
N LEU A 88 -9.32 -3.38 15.16
CA LEU A 88 -8.96 -2.06 14.67
C LEU A 88 -10.20 -1.26 14.22
N ASN A 89 -10.15 0.05 14.45
CA ASN A 89 -11.05 1.04 13.88
C ASN A 89 -10.20 2.28 13.55
N VAL A 90 -9.52 2.23 12.41
CA VAL A 90 -8.54 3.24 11.99
C VAL A 90 -8.90 3.82 10.63
N GLU A 91 -8.45 5.03 10.39
CA GLU A 91 -8.52 5.74 9.11
C GLU A 91 -7.10 6.03 8.62
N PHE A 92 -6.87 5.81 7.31
CA PHE A 92 -5.60 6.09 6.65
C PHE A 92 -5.64 7.45 5.96
N ASP A 93 -4.73 8.34 6.37
CA ASP A 93 -4.32 9.50 5.61
C ASP A 93 -3.18 9.10 4.66
N ILE A 94 -3.46 9.07 3.34
CA ILE A 94 -2.47 8.70 2.32
C ILE A 94 -1.65 9.94 1.97
N VAL A 95 -0.48 10.07 2.62
CA VAL A 95 0.38 11.25 2.53
C VAL A 95 1.09 11.32 1.18
N GLU A 96 1.51 10.17 0.64
CA GLU A 96 2.35 10.09 -0.55
C GLU A 96 2.15 8.77 -1.29
N VAL A 97 2.10 8.83 -2.60
CA VAL A 97 2.16 7.67 -3.50
C VAL A 97 3.08 8.02 -4.65
N GLU A 98 4.15 7.25 -4.85
CA GLU A 98 5.13 7.44 -5.91
C GLU A 98 5.31 6.15 -6.72
N VAL A 99 5.00 6.21 -8.01
CA VAL A 99 5.28 5.13 -8.96
C VAL A 99 6.69 5.32 -9.48
N ILE A 100 7.62 4.50 -8.98
CA ILE A 100 9.06 4.63 -9.24
C ILE A 100 9.54 3.81 -10.43
N ALA A 101 8.74 2.85 -10.88
CA ALA A 101 8.99 2.02 -12.05
C ALA A 101 7.65 1.46 -12.58
N PRO A 102 7.58 0.90 -13.79
CA PRO A 102 6.34 0.34 -14.35
C PRO A 102 5.64 -0.72 -13.48
N THR A 103 6.39 -1.36 -12.58
CA THR A 103 5.89 -2.43 -11.71
C THR A 103 6.21 -2.21 -10.22
N TRP A 104 6.73 -1.05 -9.85
CA TRP A 104 7.08 -0.75 -8.47
C TRP A 104 6.63 0.64 -8.05
N ALA A 105 6.07 0.72 -6.86
CA ALA A 105 5.68 1.96 -6.20
C ALA A 105 6.00 1.91 -4.71
N PHE A 106 6.04 3.06 -4.07
CA PHE A 106 5.94 3.14 -2.62
C PHE A 106 4.82 4.12 -2.22
N ALA A 107 4.33 3.94 -1.02
CA ALA A 107 3.38 4.86 -0.41
C ALA A 107 3.71 5.07 1.07
N ARG A 108 3.44 6.27 1.56
CA ARG A 108 3.45 6.59 3.00
C ARG A 108 2.04 6.96 3.43
N THR A 109 1.64 6.40 4.56
CA THR A 109 0.38 6.75 5.21
C THR A 109 0.61 7.10 6.67
N ASN A 110 -0.33 7.83 7.26
CA ASN A 110 -0.52 7.89 8.70
C ASN A 110 -1.87 7.25 9.00
N SER A 111 -1.94 6.40 10.01
CA SER A 111 -3.22 5.93 10.52
C SER A 111 -3.52 6.51 11.88
N SER A 112 -4.79 6.75 12.15
CA SER A 112 -5.30 7.19 13.44
C SER A 112 -6.67 6.60 13.72
N GLY A 113 -6.98 6.42 15.00
CA GLY A 113 -8.26 5.84 15.42
C GLY A 113 -8.18 5.17 16.77
N THR A 114 -8.81 4.00 16.87
CA THR A 114 -8.85 3.23 18.11
C THR A 114 -8.58 1.74 17.85
N THR A 115 -8.06 1.10 18.87
CA THR A 115 -7.87 -0.35 18.95
C THR A 115 -8.59 -0.88 20.17
N THR A 116 -9.48 -1.86 19.98
CA THR A 116 -10.11 -2.59 21.09
C THR A 116 -9.30 -3.86 21.39
N ILE A 117 -8.90 -4.03 22.67
CA ILE A 117 -8.21 -5.25 23.13
C ILE A 117 -9.26 -6.33 23.38
N ASN A 118 -9.24 -7.42 22.59
CA ASN A 118 -10.28 -8.45 22.64
C ASN A 118 -10.41 -9.12 24.02
N ALA A 119 -9.31 -9.31 24.74
CA ALA A 119 -9.30 -9.97 26.03
C ALA A 119 -9.98 -9.15 27.16
N THR A 120 -9.96 -7.83 27.08
CA THR A 120 -10.45 -6.94 28.13
C THR A 120 -11.64 -6.08 27.69
N GLY A 121 -11.81 -5.89 26.38
CA GLY A 121 -12.75 -4.91 25.82
C GLY A 121 -12.28 -3.46 25.98
N GLU A 122 -11.06 -3.23 26.46
CA GLU A 122 -10.49 -1.89 26.60
C GLU A 122 -10.24 -1.29 25.23
N GLU A 123 -10.65 -0.03 25.05
CA GLU A 123 -10.36 0.76 23.88
C GLU A 123 -9.19 1.71 24.14
N VAL A 124 -8.21 1.68 23.28
CA VAL A 124 -7.01 2.54 23.34
C VAL A 124 -6.85 3.34 22.06
N SER A 125 -6.24 4.52 22.16
CA SER A 125 -5.91 5.33 20.98
C SER A 125 -4.87 4.62 20.12
N GLU A 126 -5.11 4.59 18.80
CA GLU A 126 -4.19 4.08 17.79
C GLU A 126 -3.65 5.23 16.95
N GLY A 127 -2.36 5.16 16.61
CA GLY A 127 -1.72 6.12 15.72
C GLY A 127 -0.39 5.58 15.23
N ASN A 128 -0.20 5.52 13.91
CA ASN A 128 1.02 5.00 13.29
C ASN A 128 1.47 5.87 12.12
N GLN A 129 2.74 5.73 11.77
CA GLN A 129 3.31 6.08 10.48
C GLN A 129 3.71 4.79 9.76
N GLU A 130 3.47 4.75 8.46
CA GLU A 130 3.52 3.51 7.70
C GLU A 130 4.23 3.68 6.36
N LEU A 131 4.94 2.64 5.95
CA LEU A 131 5.59 2.55 4.65
C LEU A 131 5.14 1.28 3.94
N PHE A 132 4.62 1.45 2.73
CA PHE A 132 4.29 0.38 1.80
C PHE A 132 5.25 0.42 0.62
N VAL A 133 5.80 -0.73 0.25
CA VAL A 133 6.42 -0.98 -1.06
C VAL A 133 5.47 -1.90 -1.82
N LEU A 134 5.08 -1.45 -3.01
CA LEU A 134 4.07 -2.12 -3.82
C LEU A 134 4.69 -2.65 -5.12
N GLN A 135 4.21 -3.79 -5.57
CA GLN A 135 4.59 -4.41 -6.82
C GLN A 135 3.37 -4.69 -7.69
N LYS A 136 3.48 -4.43 -8.98
CA LYS A 136 2.44 -4.78 -9.95
C LYS A 136 2.68 -6.20 -10.44
N VAL A 137 1.73 -7.10 -10.16
CA VAL A 137 1.76 -8.53 -10.52
C VAL A 137 0.54 -8.82 -11.38
N ASP A 138 0.74 -9.34 -12.57
CA ASP A 138 -0.33 -9.69 -13.53
C ASP A 138 -1.32 -8.53 -13.83
N GLY A 139 -0.83 -7.30 -13.73
CA GLY A 139 -1.61 -6.09 -13.99
C GLY A 139 -2.20 -5.44 -12.74
N ASP A 140 -2.21 -6.11 -11.59
CA ASP A 140 -2.74 -5.63 -10.33
C ASP A 140 -1.64 -5.20 -9.36
N TRP A 141 -1.84 -4.08 -8.67
CA TRP A 141 -0.95 -3.66 -7.59
C TRP A 141 -1.16 -4.53 -6.34
N LYS A 142 -0.07 -4.92 -5.70
CA LYS A 142 -0.03 -5.75 -4.49
C LYS A 142 0.97 -5.18 -3.49
N ILE A 143 0.76 -5.44 -2.21
CA ILE A 143 1.71 -5.10 -1.13
C ILE A 143 2.85 -6.10 -1.16
N ALA A 144 4.05 -5.66 -1.54
CA ALA A 144 5.26 -6.47 -1.48
C ALA A 144 5.93 -6.39 -0.10
N ARG A 145 5.96 -5.18 0.50
CA ARG A 145 6.51 -4.95 1.85
C ARG A 145 5.65 -3.92 2.57
N TYR A 146 5.36 -4.18 3.82
CA TYR A 146 4.65 -3.24 4.68
C TYR A 146 5.27 -3.22 6.08
N GLY A 147 5.48 -2.04 6.58
CA GLY A 147 5.95 -1.82 7.94
C GLY A 147 5.36 -0.56 8.54
N PHE A 148 5.20 -0.56 9.84
CA PHE A 148 4.69 0.57 10.59
C PHE A 148 5.42 0.75 11.93
N SER A 149 5.34 1.96 12.46
CA SER A 149 5.74 2.28 13.82
C SER A 149 4.71 3.20 14.45
N THR A 150 4.42 3.00 15.74
CA THR A 150 3.49 3.86 16.45
C THR A 150 4.01 5.29 16.57
N THR A 151 3.10 6.25 16.47
CA THR A 151 3.33 7.66 16.78
C THR A 151 2.85 8.04 18.17
N ASN A 152 2.22 7.09 18.89
CA ASN A 152 1.86 7.29 20.28
C ASN A 152 3.11 7.34 21.18
N PRO A 153 3.14 8.21 22.20
CA PRO A 153 4.28 8.26 23.11
C PRO A 153 4.43 6.93 23.87
N PRO A 154 5.67 6.53 24.25
CA PRO A 154 5.90 5.36 25.10
C PRO A 154 5.10 5.49 26.40
N ARG A 155 4.51 4.39 26.83
CA ARG A 155 3.84 4.28 28.13
C ARG A 155 4.82 3.85 29.20
#